data_d7b1d62c606fb5bd1f078db759e63d3f
#
_entry.id   d7b1d62c606fb5bd1f078db759e63d3f
#
_cell.length_a   1.000
_cell.length_b   1.000
_cell.length_c   1.000
_cell.angle_alpha   90.00
_cell.angle_beta   90.00
_cell.angle_gamma   90.00
#
_symmetry.space_group_name_H-M   'P 1'
#
loop_
_entity.id
_entity.type
_entity.pdbx_description
1 polymer ?
#
loop_
_entity_poly.entity_id
_entity_poly.type
_entity_poly.pdbx_seq_one_letter_code
_entity_poly.pdbx_strand_id
1 'polypeptide(L)'
;VEFWDLGPELTRPARALKLWLTLQVLGSQAVGRVIDHGCVMAELAEQRLRSNPAWQIVCPAQLGILNFRYVADGTLPDSQLDQLNQSIAKEITDSGFAQVFTTELLGKRVLRLCIIHPETTEQDVLQTIHRLEQAQAIAPANR
;
A
#
# COMPACT_ATOMS: atom_id res chain seq x y z
N VAL A 1 -0.46 -20.99 34.70
CA VAL A 1 0.07 -21.44 33.37
C VAL A 1 1.41 -20.77 33.20
N GLU A 2 2.46 -21.56 33.17
CA GLU A 2 3.80 -21.07 32.92
C GLU A 2 3.97 -20.84 31.42
N PHE A 3 4.57 -19.68 31.03
CA PHE A 3 4.63 -19.32 29.62
C PHE A 3 5.50 -20.25 28.77
N TRP A 4 6.47 -20.95 29.39
CA TRP A 4 7.30 -21.94 28.68
C TRP A 4 6.55 -23.22 28.32
N ASP A 5 5.41 -23.51 28.99
CA ASP A 5 4.57 -24.66 28.66
C ASP A 5 3.78 -24.47 27.36
N LEU A 6 3.71 -23.22 26.85
CA LEU A 6 2.91 -22.85 25.68
C LEU A 6 3.67 -22.90 24.36
N GLY A 7 4.94 -23.31 24.34
CA GLY A 7 5.70 -23.40 23.10
C GLY A 7 7.19 -23.72 23.31
N PRO A 8 7.90 -24.05 22.23
CA PRO A 8 9.30 -24.53 22.30
C PRO A 8 10.32 -23.46 22.67
N GLU A 9 9.94 -22.18 22.66
CA GLU A 9 10.88 -21.07 22.97
C GLU A 9 10.92 -20.79 24.46
N LEU A 10 12.08 -20.97 25.09
CA LEU A 10 12.31 -20.62 26.49
C LEU A 10 12.45 -19.11 26.70
N THR A 11 13.10 -18.42 25.77
CA THR A 11 13.26 -16.96 25.81
C THR A 11 12.42 -16.33 24.71
N ARG A 12 11.46 -15.51 25.11
CA ARG A 12 10.56 -14.84 24.16
C ARG A 12 10.86 -13.34 24.10
N PRO A 13 10.92 -12.75 22.90
CA PRO A 13 11.01 -11.30 22.77
C PRO A 13 9.74 -10.65 23.31
N ALA A 14 9.88 -9.59 24.10
CA ALA A 14 8.77 -8.81 24.64
C ALA A 14 8.13 -7.93 23.53
N ARG A 15 7.49 -8.57 22.55
CA ARG A 15 6.96 -7.90 21.33
C ARG A 15 5.91 -6.84 21.66
N ALA A 16 5.13 -7.06 22.70
CA ALA A 16 4.11 -6.10 23.16
C ALA A 16 4.71 -4.84 23.78
N LEU A 17 5.97 -4.86 24.20
CA LEU A 17 6.62 -3.74 24.87
C LEU A 17 6.68 -2.50 23.96
N LYS A 18 6.92 -2.68 22.67
CA LYS A 18 6.94 -1.56 21.70
C LYS A 18 5.59 -0.86 21.64
N LEU A 19 4.50 -1.62 21.51
CA LEU A 19 3.14 -1.07 21.49
C LEU A 19 2.80 -0.40 22.83
N TRP A 20 3.13 -1.05 23.94
CA TRP A 20 2.89 -0.51 25.26
C TRP A 20 3.62 0.84 25.47
N LEU A 21 4.91 0.91 25.13
CA LEU A 21 5.68 2.15 25.21
C LEU A 21 5.11 3.25 24.31
N THR A 22 4.72 2.90 23.07
CA THR A 22 4.08 3.85 22.15
C THR A 22 2.81 4.44 22.77
N LEU A 23 1.96 3.60 23.34
CA LEU A 23 0.73 4.04 24.02
C LEU A 23 1.01 4.86 25.29
N GLN A 24 2.06 4.53 26.04
CA GLN A 24 2.45 5.30 27.22
C GLN A 24 2.99 6.70 26.86
N VAL A 25 3.79 6.80 25.79
CA VAL A 25 4.41 8.05 25.38
C VAL A 25 3.43 8.97 24.63
N LEU A 26 2.69 8.41 23.66
CA LEU A 26 1.82 9.18 22.77
C LEU A 26 0.37 9.28 23.28
N GLY A 27 -0.07 8.28 24.04
CA GLY A 27 -1.48 8.12 24.43
C GLY A 27 -2.34 7.52 23.31
N SER A 28 -3.43 6.88 23.71
CA SER A 28 -4.35 6.20 22.78
C SER A 28 -5.01 7.14 21.78
N GLN A 29 -5.30 8.38 22.20
CA GLN A 29 -5.93 9.38 21.32
C GLN A 29 -4.99 9.81 20.18
N ALA A 30 -3.69 9.98 20.46
CA ALA A 30 -2.74 10.34 19.42
C ALA A 30 -2.54 9.19 18.44
N VAL A 31 -2.46 7.96 18.94
CA VAL A 31 -2.38 6.76 18.08
C VAL A 31 -3.66 6.63 17.24
N GLY A 32 -4.84 6.88 17.80
CA GLY A 32 -6.11 6.91 17.05
C GLY A 32 -6.05 7.91 15.89
N ARG A 33 -5.63 9.16 16.15
CA ARG A 33 -5.50 10.19 15.09
C ARG A 33 -4.54 9.78 13.96
N VAL A 34 -3.45 9.08 14.27
CA VAL A 34 -2.53 8.57 13.24
C VAL A 34 -3.20 7.53 12.36
N ILE A 35 -3.99 6.63 12.96
CA ILE A 35 -4.75 5.62 12.21
C ILE A 35 -5.80 6.29 11.32
N ASP A 36 -6.59 7.21 11.89
CA ASP A 36 -7.61 7.96 11.14
C ASP A 36 -7.00 8.72 9.96
N HIS A 37 -5.85 9.37 10.19
CA HIS A 37 -5.12 10.06 9.13
C HIS A 37 -4.73 9.11 7.99
N GLY A 38 -4.18 7.93 8.29
CA GLY A 38 -3.85 6.92 7.28
C GLY A 38 -5.07 6.46 6.49
N CYS A 39 -6.24 6.31 7.14
CA CYS A 39 -7.50 5.98 6.48
C CYS A 39 -7.92 7.08 5.49
N VAL A 40 -7.91 8.34 5.93
CA VAL A 40 -8.28 9.50 5.09
C VAL A 40 -7.35 9.61 3.87
N MET A 41 -6.04 9.41 4.06
CA MET A 41 -5.08 9.45 2.94
C MET A 41 -5.28 8.29 1.96
N ALA A 42 -5.67 7.11 2.43
CA ALA A 42 -5.97 5.98 1.55
C ALA A 42 -7.27 6.20 0.75
N GLU A 43 -8.29 6.80 1.36
CA GLU A 43 -9.53 7.19 0.68
C GLU A 43 -9.27 8.26 -0.39
N LEU A 44 -8.41 9.25 -0.11
CA LEU A 44 -7.97 10.25 -1.08
C LEU A 44 -7.29 9.59 -2.28
N ALA A 45 -6.38 8.63 -2.03
CA ALA A 45 -5.71 7.88 -3.08
C ALA A 45 -6.71 7.11 -3.94
N GLU A 46 -7.67 6.43 -3.31
CA GLU A 46 -8.74 5.72 -4.02
C GLU A 46 -9.56 6.65 -4.90
N GLN A 47 -10.02 7.78 -4.36
CA GLN A 47 -10.80 8.76 -5.09
C GLN A 47 -10.06 9.27 -6.33
N ARG A 48 -8.78 9.56 -6.17
CA ARG A 48 -7.94 10.04 -7.28
C ARG A 48 -7.75 8.97 -8.35
N LEU A 49 -7.46 7.72 -7.98
CA LEU A 49 -7.31 6.62 -8.92
C LEU A 49 -8.61 6.31 -9.66
N ARG A 50 -9.76 6.35 -8.98
CA ARG A 50 -11.07 6.16 -9.60
C ARG A 50 -11.41 7.21 -10.67
N SER A 51 -10.81 8.39 -10.62
CA SER A 51 -11.02 9.42 -11.65
C SER A 51 -10.34 9.10 -12.99
N ASN A 52 -9.48 8.10 -13.05
CA ASN A 52 -8.80 7.65 -14.25
C ASN A 52 -9.20 6.20 -14.59
N PRO A 53 -9.94 5.95 -15.68
CA PRO A 53 -10.47 4.62 -16.02
C PRO A 53 -9.40 3.57 -16.30
N ALA A 54 -8.14 3.98 -16.53
CA ALA A 54 -7.03 3.05 -16.72
C ALA A 54 -6.64 2.31 -15.41
N TRP A 55 -7.19 2.74 -14.25
CA TRP A 55 -6.97 2.12 -12.94
C TRP A 55 -8.24 1.46 -12.43
N GLN A 56 -8.11 0.20 -12.05
CA GLN A 56 -9.16 -0.56 -11.38
C GLN A 56 -8.88 -0.62 -9.88
N ILE A 57 -9.84 -0.23 -9.04
CA ILE A 57 -9.78 -0.51 -7.60
C ILE A 57 -10.22 -1.95 -7.39
N VAL A 58 -9.31 -2.78 -6.88
CA VAL A 58 -9.56 -4.21 -6.63
C VAL A 58 -10.17 -4.42 -5.24
N CYS A 59 -9.61 -3.74 -4.24
CA CYS A 59 -10.21 -3.64 -2.91
C CYS A 59 -10.25 -2.18 -2.51
N PRO A 60 -11.41 -1.65 -2.11
CA PRO A 60 -11.52 -0.30 -1.58
C PRO A 60 -10.58 -0.04 -0.42
N ALA A 61 -10.30 1.23 -0.15
CA ALA A 61 -9.45 1.63 0.97
C ALA A 61 -9.99 1.12 2.31
N GLN A 62 -9.13 0.45 3.07
CA GLN A 62 -9.43 -0.03 4.43
C GLN A 62 -8.18 0.11 5.29
N LEU A 63 -8.31 0.73 6.47
CA LEU A 63 -7.23 0.89 7.46
C LEU A 63 -5.90 1.41 6.87
N GLY A 64 -5.97 2.37 5.97
CA GLY A 64 -4.78 2.90 5.32
C GLY A 64 -4.18 2.02 4.22
N ILE A 65 -4.89 0.97 3.78
CA ILE A 65 -4.46 0.04 2.72
C ILE A 65 -5.40 0.16 1.53
N LEU A 66 -4.81 0.28 0.33
CA LEU A 66 -5.54 0.31 -0.93
C LEU A 66 -4.91 -0.68 -1.90
N ASN A 67 -5.74 -1.53 -2.54
CA ASN A 67 -5.30 -2.42 -3.60
C ASN A 67 -5.96 -2.04 -4.92
N PHE A 68 -5.14 -1.81 -5.93
CA PHE A 68 -5.57 -1.35 -7.24
C PHE A 68 -4.71 -1.98 -8.34
N ARG A 69 -5.14 -1.87 -9.58
CA ARG A 69 -4.46 -2.46 -10.73
C ARG A 69 -4.53 -1.52 -11.90
N TYR A 70 -3.43 -1.37 -12.60
CA TYR A 70 -3.43 -0.77 -13.92
C TYR A 70 -4.00 -1.77 -14.94
N VAL A 71 -5.03 -1.36 -15.65
CA VAL A 71 -5.76 -2.20 -16.61
C VAL A 71 -5.72 -1.63 -18.04
N ALA A 72 -5.04 -0.51 -18.24
CA ALA A 72 -4.98 0.21 -19.50
C ALA A 72 -6.40 0.51 -20.07
N ASP A 73 -6.64 0.11 -21.29
CA ASP A 73 -7.94 0.19 -21.97
C ASP A 73 -8.76 -1.13 -21.91
N GLY A 74 -8.28 -2.10 -21.13
CA GLY A 74 -8.92 -3.40 -20.96
C GLY A 74 -8.67 -4.39 -22.10
N THR A 75 -7.82 -4.07 -23.08
CA THR A 75 -7.54 -4.94 -24.24
C THR A 75 -6.43 -5.95 -23.99
N LEU A 76 -5.57 -5.70 -22.99
CA LEU A 76 -4.42 -6.55 -22.72
C LEU A 76 -4.80 -7.80 -21.88
N PRO A 77 -4.19 -8.96 -22.18
CA PRO A 77 -4.39 -10.16 -21.39
C PRO A 77 -3.82 -10.01 -19.96
N ASP A 78 -4.40 -10.71 -18.99
CA ASP A 78 -4.02 -10.63 -17.58
C ASP A 78 -2.53 -10.86 -17.33
N SER A 79 -1.89 -11.77 -18.07
CA SER A 79 -0.45 -12.05 -17.93
C SER A 79 0.43 -10.86 -18.30
N GLN A 80 0.04 -10.08 -19.30
CA GLN A 80 0.76 -8.84 -19.68
C GLN A 80 0.47 -7.72 -18.69
N LEU A 81 -0.76 -7.61 -18.23
CA LEU A 81 -1.13 -6.67 -17.17
C LEU A 81 -0.38 -6.96 -15.85
N ASP A 82 -0.15 -8.23 -15.51
CA ASP A 82 0.63 -8.62 -14.34
C ASP A 82 2.09 -8.14 -14.42
N GLN A 83 2.72 -8.33 -15.59
CA GLN A 83 4.08 -7.86 -15.83
C GLN A 83 4.17 -6.33 -15.81
N LEU A 84 3.18 -5.67 -16.39
CA LEU A 84 3.10 -4.21 -16.43
C LEU A 84 2.95 -3.63 -15.02
N ASN A 85 2.04 -4.16 -14.21
CA ASN A 85 1.87 -3.74 -12.82
C ASN A 85 3.12 -3.97 -11.98
N GLN A 86 3.85 -5.07 -12.21
CA GLN A 86 5.13 -5.31 -11.56
C GLN A 86 6.18 -4.27 -11.97
N SER A 87 6.25 -3.91 -13.25
CA SER A 87 7.20 -2.92 -13.76
C SER A 87 6.90 -1.53 -13.18
N ILE A 88 5.62 -1.14 -13.11
CA ILE A 88 5.18 0.13 -12.51
C ILE A 88 5.61 0.19 -11.02
N ALA A 89 5.35 -0.86 -10.25
CA ALA A 89 5.76 -0.90 -8.83
C ALA A 89 7.27 -0.79 -8.67
N LYS A 90 8.02 -1.48 -9.53
CA LYS A 90 9.48 -1.46 -9.51
C LYS A 90 10.02 -0.06 -9.81
N GLU A 91 9.52 0.58 -10.85
CA GLU A 91 9.94 1.94 -11.25
C GLU A 91 9.76 2.95 -10.12
N ILE A 92 8.60 2.95 -9.46
CA ILE A 92 8.33 3.84 -8.32
C ILE A 92 9.29 3.54 -7.16
N THR A 93 9.48 2.27 -6.83
CA THR A 93 10.33 1.87 -5.71
C THR A 93 11.80 2.19 -5.99
N ASP A 94 12.28 1.92 -7.19
CA ASP A 94 13.67 2.22 -7.60
C ASP A 94 13.94 3.73 -7.66
N SER A 95 12.93 4.55 -7.92
CA SER A 95 13.05 6.02 -7.84
C SER A 95 13.34 6.54 -6.44
N GLY A 96 13.13 5.73 -5.40
CA GLY A 96 13.30 6.10 -3.99
C GLY A 96 12.26 7.07 -3.45
N PHE A 97 11.23 7.42 -4.25
CA PHE A 97 10.20 8.37 -3.84
C PHE A 97 9.13 7.76 -2.94
N ALA A 98 8.61 6.60 -3.32
CA ALA A 98 7.59 5.88 -2.56
C ALA A 98 7.77 4.38 -2.69
N GLN A 99 7.30 3.63 -1.70
CA GLN A 99 7.23 2.17 -1.77
C GLN A 99 5.82 1.73 -2.16
N VAL A 100 5.72 1.16 -3.36
CA VAL A 100 4.50 0.53 -3.86
C VAL A 100 4.78 -0.95 -4.04
N PHE A 101 4.06 -1.77 -3.30
CA PHE A 101 4.24 -3.21 -3.34
C PHE A 101 3.31 -3.87 -4.36
N THR A 102 3.68 -5.05 -4.82
CA THR A 102 2.77 -5.93 -5.54
C THR A 102 2.33 -7.07 -4.65
N THR A 103 1.09 -7.50 -4.80
CA THR A 103 0.55 -8.71 -4.19
C THR A 103 -0.34 -9.43 -5.19
N GLU A 104 -0.71 -10.66 -4.90
CA GLU A 104 -1.66 -11.41 -5.70
C GLU A 104 -3.02 -11.43 -5.02
N LEU A 105 -4.05 -10.99 -5.73
CA LEU A 105 -5.45 -11.06 -5.30
C LEU A 105 -6.31 -11.61 -6.43
N LEU A 106 -7.14 -12.60 -6.11
CA LEU A 106 -8.03 -13.24 -7.08
C LEU A 106 -7.29 -13.77 -8.32
N GLY A 107 -6.07 -14.29 -8.14
CA GLY A 107 -5.23 -14.81 -9.22
C GLY A 107 -4.62 -13.74 -10.12
N LYS A 108 -4.65 -12.46 -9.73
CA LYS A 108 -4.12 -11.32 -10.46
C LYS A 108 -3.11 -10.54 -9.65
N ARG A 109 -2.06 -10.06 -10.31
CA ARG A 109 -1.09 -9.16 -9.69
C ARG A 109 -1.67 -7.77 -9.58
N VAL A 110 -1.68 -7.25 -8.35
CA VAL A 110 -2.20 -5.91 -8.04
C VAL A 110 -1.15 -5.08 -7.34
N LEU A 111 -1.28 -3.77 -7.44
CA LEU A 111 -0.49 -2.79 -6.69
C LEU A 111 -1.12 -2.57 -5.32
N ARG A 112 -0.28 -2.36 -4.31
CA ARG A 112 -0.70 -2.13 -2.94
C ARG A 112 -0.02 -0.89 -2.38
N LEU A 113 -0.82 0.07 -1.96
CA LEU A 113 -0.40 1.19 -1.12
C LEU A 113 -0.73 0.90 0.34
N CYS A 114 0.23 1.19 1.22
CA CYS A 114 0.05 1.15 2.68
C CYS A 114 0.44 2.52 3.23
N ILE A 115 -0.54 3.36 3.55
CA ILE A 115 -0.32 4.72 4.03
C ILE A 115 -0.39 4.70 5.56
N ILE A 116 0.76 4.55 6.19
CA ILE A 116 0.89 4.36 7.64
C ILE A 116 1.76 5.43 8.31
N HIS A 117 2.45 6.25 7.53
CA HIS A 117 3.32 7.28 8.10
C HIS A 117 2.49 8.48 8.55
N PRO A 118 2.63 8.93 9.81
CA PRO A 118 1.78 9.98 10.39
C PRO A 118 1.92 11.36 9.72
N GLU A 119 3.03 11.60 9.04
CA GLU A 119 3.33 12.87 8.38
C GLU A 119 3.07 12.85 6.87
N THR A 120 2.50 11.76 6.32
CA THR A 120 2.12 11.70 4.91
C THR A 120 1.10 12.79 4.61
N THR A 121 1.41 13.64 3.64
CA THR A 121 0.53 14.73 3.23
C THR A 121 -0.34 14.33 2.03
N GLU A 122 -1.41 15.09 1.78
CA GLU A 122 -2.21 14.94 0.54
C GLU A 122 -1.32 15.09 -0.70
N GLN A 123 -0.36 16.02 -0.65
CA GLN A 123 0.57 16.25 -1.76
C GLN A 123 1.45 15.02 -2.05
N ASP A 124 1.92 14.32 -1.01
CA ASP A 124 2.70 13.09 -1.17
C ASP A 124 1.88 11.99 -1.86
N VAL A 125 0.61 11.86 -1.46
CA VAL A 125 -0.32 10.91 -2.07
C VAL A 125 -0.56 11.25 -3.54
N LEU A 126 -0.87 12.50 -3.85
CA LEU A 126 -1.12 12.96 -5.22
C LEU A 126 0.12 12.83 -6.11
N GLN A 127 1.31 13.14 -5.58
CA GLN A 127 2.56 12.95 -6.31
C GLN A 127 2.87 11.46 -6.55
N THR A 128 2.57 10.60 -5.58
CA THR A 128 2.74 9.15 -5.76
C THR A 128 1.88 8.66 -6.91
N ILE A 129 0.60 9.05 -6.96
CA ILE A 129 -0.31 8.67 -8.04
C ILE A 129 0.16 9.24 -9.38
N HIS A 130 0.58 10.50 -9.41
CA HIS A 130 1.11 11.10 -10.64
C HIS A 130 2.32 10.33 -11.18
N ARG A 131 3.24 9.89 -10.31
CA ARG A 131 4.37 9.05 -10.70
C ARG A 131 3.96 7.66 -11.18
N LEU A 132 2.93 7.07 -10.58
CA LEU A 132 2.34 5.82 -11.09
C LEU A 132 1.79 6.01 -12.50
N GLU A 133 1.13 7.14 -12.77
CA GLU A 133 0.62 7.51 -14.10
C GLU A 133 1.76 7.76 -15.11
N GLN A 134 2.90 8.28 -14.67
CA GLN A 134 4.09 8.43 -15.52
C GLN A 134 4.77 7.09 -15.80
N ALA A 135 4.93 6.25 -14.79
CA ALA A 135 5.56 4.94 -14.92
C ALA A 135 4.81 4.02 -15.89
N GLN A 136 3.47 4.11 -15.95
CA GLN A 136 2.68 3.37 -16.94
C GLN A 136 3.02 3.77 -18.39
N ALA A 137 3.37 5.04 -18.62
CA ALA A 137 3.70 5.52 -19.95
C ALA A 137 5.10 5.10 -20.43
N ILE A 138 6.00 4.81 -19.47
CA ILE A 138 7.38 4.39 -19.73
C ILE A 138 7.48 2.87 -19.85
N ALA A 139 6.58 2.13 -19.19
CA ALA A 139 6.57 0.68 -19.24
C ALA A 139 6.33 0.23 -20.71
N PRO A 140 7.29 -0.48 -21.34
CA PRO A 140 7.22 -0.76 -22.76
C PRO A 140 5.98 -1.57 -23.08
N ALA A 141 5.13 -1.04 -23.96
CA ALA A 141 4.24 -1.87 -24.74
C ALA A 141 5.16 -2.83 -25.52
N ASN A 142 5.41 -4.01 -24.99
CA ASN A 142 6.09 -5.07 -25.73
C ASN A 142 5.25 -5.37 -26.98
N ARG A 143 5.70 -4.82 -28.10
CA ARG A 143 5.27 -5.21 -29.43
C ARG A 143 5.73 -6.62 -29.72
#